data_64022ffa8f191344df3f550f17832bc4
#
_entry.id   64022ffa8f191344df3f550f17832bc4
#
_cell.length_a   1.000
_cell.length_b   1.000
_cell.length_c   1.000
_cell.angle_alpha   90.00
_cell.angle_beta   90.00
_cell.angle_gamma   90.00
#
_symmetry.space_group_name_H-M   'P 1'
#
loop_
_entity.id
_entity.type
_entity.pdbx_description
1 polymer ?
#
loop_
_entity_poly.entity_id
_entity_poly.type
_entity_poly.pdbx_seq_one_letter_code
_entity_poly.pdbx_strand_id
1 'polypeptide(L)'
;MEAVLAGLRAMAESTRLRLMLLCSEAELTVSDLVAILGQSQPRVSRHLRLLCEAGLLDRFREGAFAFYRLARRGSGAELARALLRLLPADDPVAALDHERLEALKRGRAAAAADFFRASAPQWDKIRSLYVAEREVEAALVALLPAEGIGDFLDVGTGTGRMLELFGPRVEHAVGVDLSREMLAVARVNLERAGLRNCSLRQGDMYQLPLPSESFEAAVFHQVLHYAEDPRRALNEAARVLKPGGRLAIVDFAPHEVEALRAEQAHRRLGFADEDVVQWCAEAGFDPGPIAHLPGNPLTVTLWSARRRLAVPQRRRAVGAAGELSERVST
;
A
#
# COMPACT_ATOMS: atom_id res chain seq x y z
N MET A 1 2.74 -32.62 10.50
CA MET A 1 1.39 -33.05 10.92
C MET A 1 0.88 -32.27 12.13
N GLU A 2 1.65 -32.15 13.20
CA GLU A 2 1.24 -31.48 14.45
C GLU A 2 0.85 -30.01 14.27
N ALA A 3 1.63 -29.20 13.51
CA ALA A 3 1.31 -27.81 13.20
C ALA A 3 -0.04 -27.66 12.45
N VAL A 4 -0.34 -28.57 11.51
CA VAL A 4 -1.62 -28.58 10.79
C VAL A 4 -2.78 -28.87 11.73
N LEU A 5 -2.63 -29.86 12.60
CA LEU A 5 -3.64 -30.21 13.60
C LEU A 5 -3.86 -29.07 14.60
N ALA A 6 -2.80 -28.40 15.04
CA ALA A 6 -2.90 -27.21 15.91
C ALA A 6 -3.68 -26.09 15.21
N GLY A 7 -3.38 -25.81 13.94
CA GLY A 7 -4.10 -24.82 13.14
C GLY A 7 -5.59 -25.16 12.98
N LEU A 8 -5.91 -26.42 12.62
CA LEU A 8 -7.29 -26.86 12.50
C LEU A 8 -8.09 -26.73 13.81
N ARG A 9 -7.49 -27.12 14.95
CA ARG A 9 -8.09 -26.93 16.27
C ARG A 9 -8.30 -25.45 16.63
N ALA A 10 -7.30 -24.63 16.28
CA ALA A 10 -7.39 -23.18 16.51
C ALA A 10 -8.48 -22.52 15.67
N MET A 11 -8.87 -23.05 14.52
CA MET A 11 -9.91 -22.51 13.66
C MET A 11 -11.32 -23.08 13.96
N ALA A 12 -11.43 -24.20 14.63
CA ALA A 12 -12.69 -24.89 14.86
C ALA A 12 -13.62 -24.16 15.85
N GLU A 13 -13.91 -22.87 15.54
CA GLU A 13 -14.87 -22.04 16.29
C GLU A 13 -15.24 -20.81 15.43
N SER A 14 -16.52 -20.45 15.42
CA SER A 14 -17.09 -19.45 14.52
C SER A 14 -16.45 -18.05 14.65
N THR A 15 -16.23 -17.58 15.89
CA THR A 15 -15.59 -16.27 16.11
C THR A 15 -14.16 -16.23 15.54
N ARG A 16 -13.43 -17.34 15.64
CA ARG A 16 -12.05 -17.39 15.11
C ARG A 16 -12.00 -17.40 13.59
N LEU A 17 -12.96 -18.06 12.92
CA LEU A 17 -13.11 -17.98 11.47
C LEU A 17 -13.44 -16.55 11.02
N ARG A 18 -14.37 -15.87 11.71
CA ARG A 18 -14.70 -14.46 11.47
C ARG A 18 -13.49 -13.53 11.64
N LEU A 19 -12.71 -13.72 12.71
CA LEU A 19 -11.47 -12.97 12.95
C LEU A 19 -10.46 -13.18 11.80
N MET A 20 -10.32 -14.40 11.33
CA MET A 20 -9.44 -14.72 10.22
C MET A 20 -9.90 -14.06 8.91
N LEU A 21 -11.22 -14.10 8.60
CA LEU A 21 -11.78 -13.40 7.45
C LEU A 21 -11.48 -11.91 7.53
N LEU A 22 -11.81 -11.25 8.63
CA LEU A 22 -11.54 -9.82 8.83
C LEU A 22 -10.04 -9.48 8.70
N CYS A 23 -9.18 -10.27 9.34
CA CYS A 23 -7.73 -10.09 9.28
C CYS A 23 -7.11 -10.49 7.92
N SER A 24 -7.86 -11.15 7.04
CA SER A 24 -7.44 -11.38 5.65
C SER A 24 -7.68 -10.18 4.75
N GLU A 25 -8.65 -9.33 5.11
CA GLU A 25 -9.06 -8.15 4.33
C GLU A 25 -8.37 -6.85 4.79
N ALA A 26 -7.95 -6.78 6.06
CA ALA A 26 -7.32 -5.58 6.63
C ALA A 26 -6.45 -5.91 7.84
N GLU A 27 -5.53 -4.99 8.15
CA GLU A 27 -4.80 -5.00 9.42
C GLU A 27 -5.63 -4.25 10.47
N LEU A 28 -6.03 -4.96 11.52
CA LEU A 28 -7.02 -4.50 12.48
C LEU A 28 -6.49 -4.55 13.91
N THR A 29 -6.85 -3.55 14.71
CA THR A 29 -6.58 -3.54 16.14
C THR A 29 -7.62 -4.38 16.91
N VAL A 30 -7.33 -4.69 18.17
CA VAL A 30 -8.32 -5.35 19.05
C VAL A 30 -9.59 -4.51 19.14
N SER A 31 -9.48 -3.19 19.26
CA SER A 31 -10.63 -2.27 19.36
C SER A 31 -11.50 -2.32 18.10
N ASP A 32 -10.89 -2.37 16.92
CA ASP A 32 -11.61 -2.51 15.65
C ASP A 32 -12.40 -3.82 15.61
N LEU A 33 -11.73 -4.92 15.95
CA LEU A 33 -12.34 -6.26 15.96
C LEU A 33 -13.45 -6.38 16.99
N VAL A 34 -13.31 -5.74 18.15
CA VAL A 34 -14.36 -5.62 19.16
C VAL A 34 -15.58 -4.88 18.60
N ALA A 35 -15.36 -3.75 17.92
CA ALA A 35 -16.44 -2.95 17.33
C ALA A 35 -17.17 -3.72 16.21
N ILE A 36 -16.43 -4.40 15.33
CA ILE A 36 -16.99 -5.16 14.21
C ILE A 36 -17.78 -6.37 14.71
N LEU A 37 -17.18 -7.17 15.60
CA LEU A 37 -17.77 -8.43 16.08
C LEU A 37 -18.89 -8.22 17.11
N GLY A 38 -18.94 -7.05 17.77
CA GLY A 38 -19.87 -6.79 18.88
C GLY A 38 -19.60 -7.67 20.11
N GLN A 39 -18.33 -8.09 20.31
CA GLN A 39 -17.93 -8.95 21.41
C GLN A 39 -17.02 -8.23 22.40
N SER A 40 -16.93 -8.74 23.65
CA SER A 40 -16.06 -8.14 24.66
C SER A 40 -14.57 -8.27 24.33
N GLN A 41 -13.80 -7.26 24.68
CA GLN A 41 -12.36 -7.24 24.45
C GLN A 41 -11.58 -8.45 25.02
N PRO A 42 -11.88 -8.95 26.26
CA PRO A 42 -11.20 -10.15 26.77
C PRO A 42 -11.45 -11.38 25.90
N ARG A 43 -12.68 -11.54 25.39
CA ARG A 43 -13.03 -12.65 24.49
C ARG A 43 -12.30 -12.58 23.18
N VAL A 44 -12.34 -11.44 22.50
CA VAL A 44 -11.62 -11.20 21.24
C VAL A 44 -10.11 -11.41 21.43
N SER A 45 -9.52 -10.83 22.48
CA SER A 45 -8.09 -10.97 22.77
C SER A 45 -7.66 -12.42 23.00
N ARG A 46 -8.52 -13.23 23.66
CA ARG A 46 -8.26 -14.67 23.88
C ARG A 46 -8.25 -15.43 22.53
N HIS A 47 -9.20 -15.16 21.66
CA HIS A 47 -9.28 -15.80 20.35
C HIS A 47 -8.08 -15.40 19.46
N LEU A 48 -7.71 -14.12 19.44
CA LEU A 48 -6.55 -13.62 18.71
C LEU A 48 -5.24 -14.29 19.17
N ARG A 49 -5.08 -14.46 20.50
CA ARG A 49 -3.91 -15.16 21.03
C ARG A 49 -3.81 -16.59 20.52
N LEU A 50 -4.89 -17.36 20.56
CA LEU A 50 -4.92 -18.74 20.06
C LEU A 50 -4.60 -18.84 18.57
N LEU A 51 -5.08 -17.88 17.76
CA LEU A 51 -4.79 -17.83 16.34
C LEU A 51 -3.33 -17.47 16.05
N CYS A 52 -2.74 -16.57 16.85
CA CYS A 52 -1.31 -16.23 16.75
C CYS A 52 -0.42 -17.39 17.19
N GLU A 53 -0.76 -18.07 18.30
CA GLU A 53 -0.01 -19.25 18.79
C GLU A 53 -0.03 -20.41 17.77
N ALA A 54 -1.09 -20.52 17.00
CA ALA A 54 -1.19 -21.50 15.91
C ALA A 54 -0.55 -21.04 14.58
N GLY A 55 0.04 -19.84 14.53
CA GLY A 55 0.66 -19.28 13.33
C GLY A 55 -0.32 -18.92 12.19
N LEU A 56 -1.60 -18.70 12.52
CA LEU A 56 -2.65 -18.35 11.57
C LEU A 56 -2.77 -16.84 11.37
N LEU A 57 -2.49 -16.07 12.42
CA LEU A 57 -2.41 -14.61 12.41
C LEU A 57 -1.04 -14.17 12.86
N ASP A 58 -0.56 -13.10 12.25
CA ASP A 58 0.57 -12.30 12.73
C ASP A 58 0.07 -11.19 13.63
N ARG A 59 0.78 -10.97 14.74
CA ARG A 59 0.61 -9.81 15.61
C ARG A 59 1.85 -8.95 15.52
N PHE A 60 1.67 -7.66 15.26
CA PHE A 60 2.76 -6.70 15.29
C PHE A 60 2.33 -5.44 16.04
N ARG A 61 3.30 -4.67 16.51
CA ARG A 61 3.05 -3.42 17.22
C ARG A 61 3.33 -2.24 16.31
N GLU A 62 2.47 -1.22 16.43
CA GLU A 62 2.72 0.11 15.93
C GLU A 62 2.41 1.08 17.07
N GLY A 63 3.45 1.58 17.74
CA GLY A 63 3.33 2.37 18.95
C GLY A 63 2.58 1.64 20.08
N ALA A 64 1.57 2.28 20.67
CA ALA A 64 0.74 1.70 21.74
C ALA A 64 -0.27 0.63 21.24
N PHE A 65 -0.48 0.52 19.93
CA PHE A 65 -1.47 -0.39 19.36
C PHE A 65 -0.87 -1.71 18.89
N ALA A 66 -1.60 -2.80 19.10
CA ALA A 66 -1.32 -4.10 18.51
C ALA A 66 -2.27 -4.33 17.33
N PHE A 67 -1.70 -4.57 16.16
CA PHE A 67 -2.40 -4.92 14.94
C PHE A 67 -2.33 -6.41 14.68
N TYR A 68 -3.35 -6.94 14.02
CA TYR A 68 -3.49 -8.33 13.63
C TYR A 68 -3.79 -8.41 12.14
N ARG A 69 -3.15 -9.37 11.48
CA ARG A 69 -3.35 -9.68 10.06
C ARG A 69 -3.24 -11.18 9.84
N LEU A 70 -3.65 -11.66 8.68
CA LEU A 70 -3.42 -13.05 8.29
C LEU A 70 -1.90 -13.31 8.21
N ALA A 71 -1.44 -14.45 8.73
CA ALA A 71 -0.03 -14.80 8.70
C ALA A 71 0.50 -14.84 7.25
N ARG A 72 1.67 -14.27 7.03
CA ARG A 72 2.27 -14.15 5.69
C ARG A 72 3.10 -15.35 5.27
N ARG A 73 3.76 -16.02 6.23
CA ARG A 73 4.72 -17.10 6.00
C ARG A 73 4.44 -18.29 6.93
N GLY A 74 4.98 -19.45 6.56
CA GLY A 74 4.87 -20.67 7.35
C GLY A 74 3.65 -21.51 7.04
N SER A 75 3.64 -22.74 7.57
CA SER A 75 2.57 -23.72 7.34
C SER A 75 1.20 -23.29 7.84
N GLY A 76 1.15 -22.45 8.89
CA GLY A 76 -0.09 -21.85 9.39
C GLY A 76 -0.70 -20.87 8.37
N ALA A 77 0.12 -20.07 7.71
CA ALA A 77 -0.33 -19.12 6.68
C ALA A 77 -0.92 -19.84 5.46
N GLU A 78 -0.31 -20.94 5.02
CA GLU A 78 -0.81 -21.75 3.90
C GLU A 78 -2.14 -22.41 4.26
N LEU A 79 -2.24 -22.98 5.47
CA LEU A 79 -3.46 -23.57 6.00
C LEU A 79 -4.57 -22.53 6.10
N ALA A 80 -4.29 -21.34 6.65
CA ALA A 80 -5.24 -20.25 6.78
C ALA A 80 -5.85 -19.86 5.43
N ARG A 81 -5.00 -19.62 4.41
CA ARG A 81 -5.45 -19.28 3.05
C ARG A 81 -6.27 -20.42 2.39
N ALA A 82 -5.87 -21.68 2.60
CA ALA A 82 -6.58 -22.82 2.05
C ALA A 82 -8.00 -22.92 2.63
N LEU A 83 -8.14 -22.75 3.94
CA LEU A 83 -9.43 -22.88 4.62
C LEU A 83 -10.34 -21.68 4.39
N LEU A 84 -9.83 -20.46 4.32
CA LEU A 84 -10.63 -19.29 3.99
C LEU A 84 -11.30 -19.42 2.61
N ARG A 85 -10.67 -20.11 1.65
CA ARG A 85 -11.26 -20.40 0.32
C ARG A 85 -12.40 -21.40 0.36
N LEU A 86 -12.54 -22.16 1.44
CA LEU A 86 -13.63 -23.14 1.62
C LEU A 86 -14.84 -22.55 2.32
N LEU A 87 -14.72 -21.34 2.88
CA LEU A 87 -15.86 -20.69 3.53
C LEU A 87 -16.89 -20.24 2.51
N PRO A 88 -18.20 -20.40 2.81
CA PRO A 88 -19.26 -19.91 1.95
C PRO A 88 -19.15 -18.39 1.73
N ALA A 89 -19.27 -17.96 0.48
CA ALA A 89 -19.23 -16.54 0.12
C ALA A 89 -20.50 -15.77 0.55
N ASP A 90 -21.58 -16.49 0.80
CA ASP A 90 -22.91 -15.99 1.10
C ASP A 90 -23.30 -16.12 2.59
N ASP A 91 -22.33 -16.34 3.48
CA ASP A 91 -22.60 -16.39 4.93
C ASP A 91 -23.11 -15.04 5.44
N PRO A 92 -24.32 -14.94 6.00
CA PRO A 92 -24.93 -13.68 6.40
C PRO A 92 -24.19 -12.98 7.56
N VAL A 93 -23.51 -13.76 8.42
CA VAL A 93 -22.74 -13.19 9.54
C VAL A 93 -21.44 -12.58 9.01
N ALA A 94 -20.76 -13.26 8.08
CA ALA A 94 -19.59 -12.74 7.40
C ALA A 94 -19.93 -11.48 6.60
N ALA A 95 -21.07 -11.46 5.90
CA ALA A 95 -21.53 -10.28 5.17
C ALA A 95 -21.77 -9.06 6.09
N LEU A 96 -22.38 -9.26 7.25
CA LEU A 96 -22.57 -8.20 8.25
C LEU A 96 -21.24 -7.70 8.83
N ASP A 97 -20.30 -8.60 9.07
CA ASP A 97 -18.96 -8.21 9.54
C ASP A 97 -18.22 -7.40 8.49
N HIS A 98 -18.32 -7.80 7.22
CA HIS A 98 -17.76 -7.06 6.11
C HIS A 98 -18.38 -5.65 5.98
N GLU A 99 -19.70 -5.53 6.10
CA GLU A 99 -20.38 -4.21 6.09
C GLU A 99 -19.87 -3.29 7.21
N ARG A 100 -19.70 -3.82 8.43
CA ARG A 100 -19.14 -3.08 9.58
C ARG A 100 -17.68 -2.70 9.36
N LEU A 101 -16.89 -3.59 8.75
CA LEU A 101 -15.52 -3.30 8.37
C LEU A 101 -15.48 -2.14 7.36
N GLU A 102 -16.31 -2.17 6.34
CA GLU A 102 -16.39 -1.08 5.34
C GLU A 102 -16.89 0.25 5.95
N ALA A 103 -17.81 0.19 6.92
CA ALA A 103 -18.22 1.38 7.67
C ALA A 103 -17.07 1.96 8.51
N LEU A 104 -16.27 1.12 9.18
CA LEU A 104 -15.06 1.51 9.90
C LEU A 104 -14.05 2.17 8.95
N LYS A 105 -13.80 1.57 7.77
CA LYS A 105 -12.91 2.12 6.75
C LYS A 105 -13.38 3.49 6.27
N ARG A 106 -14.66 3.67 5.97
CA ARG A 106 -15.23 4.96 5.58
C ARG A 106 -15.07 6.03 6.67
N GLY A 107 -15.33 5.69 7.93
CA GLY A 107 -15.15 6.61 9.06
C GLY A 107 -13.69 7.09 9.19
N ARG A 108 -12.72 6.20 9.03
CA ARG A 108 -11.29 6.54 9.03
C ARG A 108 -10.91 7.45 7.85
N ALA A 109 -11.42 7.13 6.66
CA ALA A 109 -11.18 7.96 5.47
C ALA A 109 -11.75 9.38 5.63
N ALA A 110 -12.95 9.50 6.21
CA ALA A 110 -13.55 10.81 6.49
C ALA A 110 -12.73 11.62 7.49
N ALA A 111 -12.28 11.01 8.59
CA ALA A 111 -11.44 11.70 9.59
C ALA A 111 -10.10 12.18 8.99
N ALA A 112 -9.47 11.39 8.13
CA ALA A 112 -8.27 11.80 7.42
C ALA A 112 -8.52 12.97 6.47
N ALA A 113 -9.63 12.94 5.71
CA ALA A 113 -10.01 14.03 4.81
C ALA A 113 -10.29 15.35 5.57
N ASP A 114 -10.94 15.27 6.74
CA ASP A 114 -11.18 16.46 7.58
C ASP A 114 -9.87 17.05 8.11
N PHE A 115 -8.94 16.20 8.53
CA PHE A 115 -7.60 16.62 8.95
C PHE A 115 -6.85 17.34 7.82
N PHE A 116 -6.87 16.77 6.61
CA PHE A 116 -6.21 17.39 5.45
C PHE A 116 -6.81 18.73 5.09
N ARG A 117 -8.13 18.87 5.12
CA ARG A 117 -8.80 20.18 4.91
C ARG A 117 -8.31 21.24 5.89
N ALA A 118 -8.20 20.90 7.17
CA ALA A 118 -7.75 21.83 8.20
C ALA A 118 -6.26 22.19 8.07
N SER A 119 -5.42 21.29 7.60
CA SER A 119 -3.96 21.39 7.64
C SER A 119 -3.31 21.78 6.31
N ALA A 120 -4.06 21.86 5.19
CA ALA A 120 -3.51 22.12 3.86
C ALA A 120 -2.54 23.32 3.78
N PRO A 121 -2.83 24.51 4.34
CA PRO A 121 -1.92 25.65 4.27
C PRO A 121 -0.61 25.48 5.06
N GLN A 122 -0.57 24.55 6.03
CA GLN A 122 0.56 24.33 6.93
C GLN A 122 1.33 23.06 6.58
N TRP A 123 0.87 22.29 5.58
CA TRP A 123 1.39 20.97 5.26
C TRP A 123 2.88 20.96 4.92
N ASP A 124 3.34 21.97 4.17
CA ASP A 124 4.76 22.10 3.82
C ASP A 124 5.65 22.29 5.06
N LYS A 125 5.13 23.02 6.08
CA LYS A 125 5.83 23.22 7.36
C LYS A 125 5.89 21.93 8.16
N ILE A 126 4.80 21.17 8.20
CA ILE A 126 4.72 19.90 8.92
C ILE A 126 5.71 18.89 8.32
N ARG A 127 5.80 18.82 7.00
CA ARG A 127 6.65 17.88 6.27
C ARG A 127 8.15 18.05 6.58
N SER A 128 8.58 19.27 6.88
CA SER A 128 9.99 19.59 7.18
C SER A 128 10.41 19.40 8.64
N LEU A 129 9.51 18.98 9.55
CA LEU A 129 9.77 18.96 10.98
C LEU A 129 10.79 17.91 11.44
N TYR A 130 11.02 16.87 10.67
CA TYR A 130 11.75 15.68 11.12
C TYR A 130 13.12 15.50 10.49
N VAL A 131 13.24 15.72 9.19
CA VAL A 131 14.50 15.70 8.43
C VAL A 131 14.53 16.94 7.54
N ALA A 132 15.70 17.53 7.34
CA ALA A 132 15.83 18.68 6.44
C ALA A 132 15.35 18.28 5.03
N GLU A 133 14.32 18.95 4.53
CA GLU A 133 13.66 18.61 3.25
C GLU A 133 14.66 18.49 2.10
N ARG A 134 15.68 19.36 2.07
CA ARG A 134 16.75 19.33 1.07
C ARG A 134 17.53 18.03 1.05
N GLU A 135 17.72 17.37 2.19
CA GLU A 135 18.45 16.10 2.28
C GLU A 135 17.60 14.97 1.69
N VAL A 136 16.30 14.96 2.03
CA VAL A 136 15.33 13.98 1.48
C VAL A 136 15.22 14.16 -0.03
N GLU A 137 15.08 15.40 -0.51
CA GLU A 137 14.99 15.70 -1.94
C GLU A 137 16.27 15.33 -2.69
N ALA A 138 17.44 15.62 -2.15
CA ALA A 138 18.71 15.23 -2.75
C ALA A 138 18.85 13.71 -2.85
N ALA A 139 18.53 13.00 -1.77
CA ALA A 139 18.53 11.53 -1.76
C ALA A 139 17.52 10.95 -2.75
N LEU A 140 16.31 11.53 -2.82
CA LEU A 140 15.27 11.08 -3.76
C LEU A 140 15.69 11.31 -5.21
N VAL A 141 16.28 12.45 -5.55
CA VAL A 141 16.80 12.73 -6.90
C VAL A 141 17.94 11.78 -7.26
N ALA A 142 18.81 11.43 -6.31
CA ALA A 142 19.87 10.45 -6.53
C ALA A 142 19.30 9.03 -6.75
N LEU A 143 18.25 8.66 -6.00
CA LEU A 143 17.60 7.36 -6.09
C LEU A 143 16.74 7.22 -7.37
N LEU A 144 16.13 8.33 -7.82
CA LEU A 144 15.26 8.41 -8.98
C LEU A 144 15.79 9.47 -9.97
N PRO A 145 16.93 9.21 -10.64
CA PRO A 145 17.47 10.13 -11.62
C PRO A 145 16.44 10.44 -12.72
N ALA A 146 16.33 11.70 -13.11
CA ALA A 146 15.32 12.16 -14.06
C ALA A 146 15.60 11.75 -15.51
N GLU A 147 16.84 11.34 -15.83
CA GLU A 147 17.22 10.91 -17.17
C GLU A 147 16.35 9.74 -17.65
N GLY A 148 15.74 9.90 -18.81
CA GLY A 148 14.83 8.95 -19.42
C GLY A 148 13.47 8.85 -18.73
N ILE A 149 13.07 9.85 -17.95
CA ILE A 149 11.69 10.03 -17.48
C ILE A 149 11.01 11.03 -18.41
N GLY A 150 10.08 10.56 -19.25
CA GLY A 150 9.14 11.39 -19.99
C GLY A 150 7.95 11.74 -19.11
N ASP A 151 7.25 10.72 -18.61
CA ASP A 151 6.06 10.85 -17.78
C ASP A 151 6.34 10.45 -16.31
N PHE A 152 6.15 11.38 -15.39
CA PHE A 152 6.36 11.23 -13.96
C PHE A 152 5.05 11.30 -13.21
N LEU A 153 4.87 10.46 -12.21
CA LEU A 153 3.69 10.41 -11.35
C LEU A 153 4.05 10.65 -9.88
N ASP A 154 3.32 11.56 -9.23
CA ASP A 154 3.36 11.82 -7.80
C ASP A 154 2.04 11.38 -7.15
N VAL A 155 2.06 10.30 -6.38
CA VAL A 155 0.88 9.72 -5.73
C VAL A 155 0.77 10.25 -4.31
N GLY A 156 -0.35 10.92 -4.00
CA GLY A 156 -0.50 11.70 -2.78
C GLY A 156 0.29 12.99 -2.85
N THR A 157 0.12 13.72 -3.96
CA THR A 157 0.94 14.90 -4.30
C THR A 157 0.85 16.03 -3.28
N GLY A 158 -0.19 16.05 -2.42
CA GLY A 158 -0.39 17.08 -1.41
C GLY A 158 -0.35 18.47 -2.01
N THR A 159 0.58 19.29 -1.55
CA THR A 159 0.79 20.67 -2.03
C THR A 159 1.58 20.78 -3.33
N GLY A 160 1.94 19.64 -3.96
CA GLY A 160 2.64 19.59 -5.25
C GLY A 160 4.16 19.66 -5.17
N ARG A 161 4.77 19.43 -4.01
CA ARG A 161 6.21 19.61 -3.81
C ARG A 161 7.06 18.71 -4.71
N MET A 162 6.67 17.45 -4.91
CA MET A 162 7.41 16.56 -5.81
C MET A 162 7.27 16.97 -7.27
N LEU A 163 6.15 17.58 -7.64
CA LEU A 163 5.99 18.17 -8.98
C LEU A 163 6.88 19.40 -9.16
N GLU A 164 7.10 20.23 -8.15
CA GLU A 164 8.07 21.32 -8.20
C GLU A 164 9.49 20.82 -8.36
N LEU A 165 9.84 19.71 -7.71
CA LEU A 165 11.17 19.11 -7.74
C LEU A 165 11.47 18.45 -9.08
N PHE A 166 10.55 17.63 -9.61
CA PHE A 166 10.76 16.82 -10.81
C PHE A 166 10.26 17.50 -12.09
N GLY A 167 9.23 18.35 -12.01
CA GLY A 167 8.66 19.03 -13.17
C GLY A 167 9.67 19.68 -14.11
N PRO A 168 10.67 20.43 -13.61
CA PRO A 168 11.71 21.02 -14.47
C PRO A 168 12.62 20.02 -15.20
N ARG A 169 12.54 18.73 -14.83
CA ARG A 169 13.49 17.67 -15.24
C ARG A 169 12.84 16.58 -16.10
N VAL A 170 11.52 16.63 -16.28
CA VAL A 170 10.74 15.62 -17.01
C VAL A 170 9.89 16.29 -18.09
N GLU A 171 9.43 15.51 -19.06
CA GLU A 171 8.57 16.06 -20.12
C GLU A 171 7.18 16.40 -19.58
N HIS A 172 6.57 15.49 -18.81
CA HIS A 172 5.28 15.70 -18.18
C HIS A 172 5.27 15.14 -16.76
N ALA A 173 4.55 15.80 -15.87
CA ALA A 173 4.34 15.33 -14.52
C ALA A 173 2.86 15.37 -14.15
N VAL A 174 2.39 14.36 -13.43
CA VAL A 174 1.02 14.26 -12.94
C VAL A 174 1.05 14.05 -11.43
N GLY A 175 0.34 14.91 -10.69
CA GLY A 175 0.08 14.72 -9.27
C GLY A 175 -1.34 14.23 -9.05
N VAL A 176 -1.49 13.23 -8.20
CA VAL A 176 -2.80 12.70 -7.79
C VAL A 176 -2.94 12.84 -6.29
N ASP A 177 -4.07 13.40 -5.84
CA ASP A 177 -4.42 13.48 -4.43
C ASP A 177 -5.93 13.30 -4.24
N LEU A 178 -6.31 12.79 -3.07
CA LEU A 178 -7.73 12.63 -2.71
C LEU A 178 -8.37 13.97 -2.31
N SER A 179 -7.59 14.87 -1.67
CA SER A 179 -8.04 16.14 -1.14
C SER A 179 -8.06 17.22 -2.23
N ARG A 180 -9.24 17.80 -2.44
CA ARG A 180 -9.42 18.96 -3.35
C ARG A 180 -8.71 20.21 -2.82
N GLU A 181 -8.65 20.36 -1.52
CA GLU A 181 -8.00 21.47 -0.83
C GLU A 181 -6.49 21.43 -1.04
N MET A 182 -5.86 20.23 -0.93
CA MET A 182 -4.45 20.03 -1.25
C MET A 182 -4.18 20.32 -2.72
N LEU A 183 -5.00 19.83 -3.62
CA LEU A 183 -4.86 20.11 -5.06
C LEU A 183 -5.04 21.60 -5.39
N ALA A 184 -5.87 22.33 -4.65
CA ALA A 184 -6.00 23.78 -4.82
C ALA A 184 -4.71 24.51 -4.44
N VAL A 185 -4.06 24.11 -3.33
CA VAL A 185 -2.76 24.64 -2.91
C VAL A 185 -1.68 24.27 -3.95
N ALA A 186 -1.63 23.00 -4.36
CA ALA A 186 -0.69 22.52 -5.38
C ALA A 186 -0.79 23.34 -6.67
N ARG A 187 -2.01 23.66 -7.13
CA ARG A 187 -2.22 24.46 -8.34
C ARG A 187 -1.58 25.85 -8.23
N VAL A 188 -1.77 26.51 -7.09
CA VAL A 188 -1.15 27.81 -6.83
C VAL A 188 0.36 27.72 -6.80
N ASN A 189 0.92 26.67 -6.18
CA ASN A 189 2.36 26.47 -6.13
C ASN A 189 2.96 26.23 -7.52
N LEU A 190 2.36 25.38 -8.33
CA LEU A 190 2.81 25.08 -9.70
C LEU A 190 2.72 26.32 -10.61
N GLU A 191 1.65 27.14 -10.46
CA GLU A 191 1.50 28.41 -11.17
C GLU A 191 2.62 29.38 -10.81
N ARG A 192 2.94 29.54 -9.51
CA ARG A 192 4.05 30.38 -9.04
C ARG A 192 5.41 29.89 -9.51
N ALA A 193 5.59 28.59 -9.62
CA ALA A 193 6.82 27.96 -10.13
C ALA A 193 6.90 27.99 -11.67
N GLY A 194 5.85 28.43 -12.38
CA GLY A 194 5.82 28.47 -13.84
C GLY A 194 5.78 27.09 -14.51
N LEU A 195 5.36 26.04 -13.81
CA LEU A 195 5.38 24.65 -14.26
C LEU A 195 4.14 24.32 -15.10
N ARG A 196 4.23 24.52 -16.41
CA ARG A 196 3.12 24.27 -17.35
C ARG A 196 2.99 22.81 -17.79
N ASN A 197 4.03 22.02 -17.60
CA ASN A 197 4.08 20.59 -17.92
C ASN A 197 3.55 19.70 -16.78
N CYS A 198 3.16 20.29 -15.65
CA CYS A 198 2.58 19.60 -14.50
C CYS A 198 1.05 19.66 -14.55
N SER A 199 0.39 18.56 -14.23
CA SER A 199 -1.06 18.50 -14.14
C SER A 199 -1.52 17.81 -12.84
N LEU A 200 -2.71 18.16 -12.38
CA LEU A 200 -3.28 17.63 -11.13
C LEU A 200 -4.55 16.85 -11.42
N ARG A 201 -4.75 15.76 -10.71
CA ARG A 201 -5.95 14.92 -10.79
C ARG A 201 -6.43 14.60 -9.39
N GLN A 202 -7.72 14.73 -9.14
CA GLN A 202 -8.32 14.17 -7.95
C GLN A 202 -8.47 12.66 -8.14
N GLY A 203 -7.99 11.87 -7.16
CA GLY A 203 -8.07 10.40 -7.23
C GLY A 203 -7.63 9.74 -5.95
N ASP A 204 -8.05 8.48 -5.81
CA ASP A 204 -7.65 7.60 -4.73
C ASP A 204 -6.40 6.82 -5.14
N MET A 205 -5.42 6.69 -4.23
CA MET A 205 -4.20 5.92 -4.47
C MET A 205 -4.47 4.43 -4.74
N TYR A 206 -5.64 3.93 -4.36
CA TYR A 206 -6.07 2.55 -4.60
C TYR A 206 -6.77 2.34 -5.95
N GLN A 207 -7.11 3.44 -6.64
CA GLN A 207 -7.75 3.45 -7.96
C GLN A 207 -7.39 4.75 -8.67
N LEU A 208 -6.18 4.83 -9.18
CA LEU A 208 -5.68 6.00 -9.87
C LEU A 208 -6.47 6.25 -11.18
N PRO A 209 -6.96 7.49 -11.41
CA PRO A 209 -7.70 7.85 -12.63
C PRO A 209 -6.75 8.04 -13.83
N LEU A 210 -5.88 7.04 -14.04
CA LEU A 210 -4.77 7.08 -15.00
C LEU A 210 -4.72 5.76 -15.79
N PRO A 211 -4.31 5.81 -17.07
CA PRO A 211 -4.16 4.61 -17.88
C PRO A 211 -3.08 3.67 -17.33
N SER A 212 -3.19 2.38 -17.64
CA SER A 212 -2.11 1.42 -17.38
C SER A 212 -0.89 1.74 -18.24
N GLU A 213 0.30 1.41 -17.71
CA GLU A 213 1.58 1.46 -18.44
C GLU A 213 1.86 2.81 -19.10
N SER A 214 1.58 3.92 -18.40
CA SER A 214 1.69 5.28 -18.94
C SER A 214 2.85 6.08 -18.35
N PHE A 215 3.46 5.65 -17.23
CA PHE A 215 4.50 6.40 -16.56
C PHE A 215 5.83 5.65 -16.52
N GLU A 216 6.95 6.35 -16.67
CA GLU A 216 8.31 5.82 -16.52
C GLU A 216 8.77 5.84 -15.07
N ALA A 217 8.20 6.74 -14.24
CA ALA A 217 8.52 6.80 -12.83
C ALA A 217 7.32 7.23 -11.99
N ALA A 218 7.26 6.73 -10.76
CA ALA A 218 6.29 7.14 -9.75
C ALA A 218 6.96 7.33 -8.39
N VAL A 219 6.42 8.24 -7.60
CA VAL A 219 6.82 8.48 -6.21
C VAL A 219 5.62 8.43 -5.29
N PHE A 220 5.82 7.86 -4.09
CA PHE A 220 5.01 8.07 -2.91
C PHE A 220 5.88 8.84 -1.92
N HIS A 221 5.54 10.08 -1.65
CA HIS A 221 6.33 10.93 -0.73
C HIS A 221 5.53 11.26 0.52
N GLN A 222 5.86 10.63 1.63
CA GLN A 222 5.22 10.82 2.93
C GLN A 222 3.68 10.69 2.87
N VAL A 223 3.20 9.64 2.24
CA VAL A 223 1.76 9.40 2.02
C VAL A 223 1.33 7.98 2.37
N LEU A 224 2.23 6.99 2.30
CA LEU A 224 1.86 5.60 2.56
C LEU A 224 1.47 5.33 4.02
N HIS A 225 1.97 6.13 4.98
CA HIS A 225 1.57 6.03 6.38
C HIS A 225 0.10 6.38 6.62
N TYR A 226 -0.59 7.02 5.67
CA TYR A 226 -2.05 7.20 5.67
C TYR A 226 -2.79 6.01 5.06
N ALA A 227 -2.11 5.15 4.31
CA ALA A 227 -2.72 4.04 3.62
C ALA A 227 -3.22 2.98 4.60
N GLU A 228 -4.46 2.52 4.41
CA GLU A 228 -5.00 1.37 5.12
C GLU A 228 -4.34 0.06 4.64
N ASP A 229 -4.17 -0.05 3.33
CA ASP A 229 -3.52 -1.18 2.68
C ASP A 229 -2.45 -0.69 1.68
N PRO A 230 -1.19 -0.52 2.13
CA PRO A 230 -0.09 -0.10 1.26
C PRO A 230 0.10 -1.01 0.04
N ARG A 231 -0.21 -2.31 0.15
CA ARG A 231 -0.06 -3.26 -0.99
C ARG A 231 -0.98 -2.91 -2.14
N ARG A 232 -2.23 -2.52 -1.84
CA ARG A 232 -3.17 -2.09 -2.90
C ARG A 232 -2.67 -0.84 -3.61
N ALA A 233 -2.10 0.12 -2.87
CA ALA A 233 -1.52 1.30 -3.47
C ALA A 233 -0.31 0.96 -4.37
N LEU A 234 0.55 0.03 -3.93
CA LEU A 234 1.69 -0.43 -4.74
C LEU A 234 1.26 -1.25 -5.96
N ASN A 235 0.20 -2.07 -5.86
CA ASN A 235 -0.38 -2.77 -7.01
C ASN A 235 -0.91 -1.78 -8.06
N GLU A 236 -1.53 -0.70 -7.61
CA GLU A 236 -2.04 0.34 -8.50
C GLU A 236 -0.90 1.15 -9.14
N ALA A 237 0.17 1.42 -8.39
CA ALA A 237 1.40 2.00 -8.95
C ALA A 237 2.02 1.07 -10.01
N ALA A 238 2.05 -0.25 -9.76
CA ALA A 238 2.52 -1.22 -10.74
C ALA A 238 1.68 -1.23 -12.02
N ARG A 239 0.36 -1.04 -11.90
CA ARG A 239 -0.54 -0.97 -13.06
C ARG A 239 -0.21 0.22 -13.96
N VAL A 240 0.01 1.39 -13.38
CA VAL A 240 0.20 2.64 -14.15
C VAL A 240 1.64 2.83 -14.64
N LEU A 241 2.62 2.25 -13.98
CA LEU A 241 4.01 2.28 -14.43
C LEU A 241 4.20 1.38 -15.65
N LYS A 242 5.02 1.80 -16.60
CA LYS A 242 5.48 0.97 -17.73
C LYS A 242 6.36 -0.19 -17.25
N PRO A 243 6.44 -1.32 -17.96
CA PRO A 243 7.44 -2.35 -17.67
C PRO A 243 8.86 -1.74 -17.61
N GLY A 244 9.63 -2.04 -16.56
CA GLY A 244 10.93 -1.39 -16.31
C GLY A 244 10.83 0.00 -15.67
N GLY A 245 9.62 0.52 -15.46
CA GLY A 245 9.39 1.79 -14.77
C GLY A 245 9.91 1.79 -13.33
N ARG A 246 10.26 2.96 -12.83
CA ARG A 246 10.92 3.17 -11.53
C ARG A 246 9.91 3.63 -10.49
N LEU A 247 10.01 3.08 -9.29
CA LEU A 247 9.23 3.48 -8.13
C LEU A 247 10.18 3.96 -7.03
N ALA A 248 9.85 5.09 -6.41
CA ALA A 248 10.45 5.52 -5.16
C ALA A 248 9.36 5.69 -4.10
N ILE A 249 9.66 5.28 -2.87
CA ILE A 249 8.81 5.45 -1.71
C ILE A 249 9.65 6.19 -0.67
N VAL A 250 9.12 7.27 -0.14
CA VAL A 250 9.73 8.05 0.93
C VAL A 250 8.74 8.07 2.08
N ASP A 251 9.14 7.48 3.21
CA ASP A 251 8.29 7.46 4.41
C ASP A 251 9.16 7.23 5.66
N PHE A 252 8.57 7.02 6.81
CA PHE A 252 9.29 6.86 8.06
C PHE A 252 9.70 5.41 8.33
N ALA A 253 10.88 5.22 8.91
CA ALA A 253 11.22 3.97 9.59
C ALA A 253 10.28 3.73 10.78
N PRO A 254 10.16 2.50 11.31
CA PRO A 254 9.32 2.22 12.48
C PRO A 254 9.70 3.10 13.67
N HIS A 255 8.70 3.72 14.31
CA HIS A 255 8.87 4.60 15.46
C HIS A 255 7.71 4.51 16.44
N GLU A 256 7.86 5.14 17.63
CA GLU A 256 6.85 5.09 18.70
C GLU A 256 6.24 6.48 19.01
N VAL A 257 6.33 7.43 18.09
CA VAL A 257 5.79 8.79 18.28
C VAL A 257 4.28 8.79 18.10
N GLU A 258 3.54 8.42 19.15
CA GLU A 258 2.07 8.30 19.14
C GLU A 258 1.35 9.63 18.87
N ALA A 259 1.97 10.77 19.17
CA ALA A 259 1.41 12.09 18.86
C ALA A 259 1.02 12.24 17.37
N LEU A 260 1.75 11.59 16.46
CA LEU A 260 1.46 11.64 15.03
C LEU A 260 0.13 11.00 14.65
N ARG A 261 -0.36 10.01 15.42
CA ARG A 261 -1.69 9.44 15.21
C ARG A 261 -2.79 10.45 15.56
N ALA A 262 -2.62 11.14 16.69
CA ALA A 262 -3.62 12.07 17.21
C ALA A 262 -3.59 13.41 16.47
N GLU A 263 -2.40 13.93 16.17
CA GLU A 263 -2.19 15.28 15.63
C GLU A 263 -2.09 15.32 14.11
N GLN A 264 -1.64 14.23 13.48
CA GLN A 264 -1.37 14.19 12.04
C GLN A 264 -2.08 13.03 11.30
N ALA A 265 -3.03 12.38 11.94
CA ALA A 265 -3.86 11.30 11.38
C ALA A 265 -3.05 10.12 10.80
N HIS A 266 -1.80 9.90 11.26
CA HIS A 266 -1.03 8.74 10.82
C HIS A 266 -1.75 7.44 11.21
N ARG A 267 -1.96 6.57 10.27
CA ARG A 267 -2.48 5.22 10.54
C ARG A 267 -1.36 4.27 10.96
N ARG A 268 -0.16 4.50 10.42
CA ARG A 268 1.02 3.68 10.64
C ARG A 268 2.15 4.55 11.14
N LEU A 269 2.89 4.01 12.10
CA LEU A 269 4.06 4.67 12.67
C LEU A 269 5.34 4.13 12.00
N GLY A 270 5.41 4.39 10.67
CA GLY A 270 6.51 3.95 9.83
C GLY A 270 6.42 2.50 9.35
N PHE A 271 7.41 2.08 8.60
CA PHE A 271 7.46 0.80 7.91
C PHE A 271 8.83 0.14 8.09
N ALA A 272 8.83 -1.18 8.35
CA ALA A 272 10.04 -1.97 8.31
C ALA A 272 10.47 -2.21 6.85
N ASP A 273 11.77 -2.25 6.61
CA ASP A 273 12.32 -2.47 5.26
C ASP A 273 11.82 -3.77 4.65
N GLU A 274 11.78 -4.84 5.44
CA GLU A 274 11.33 -6.15 5.01
C GLU A 274 9.88 -6.13 4.53
N ASP A 275 9.03 -5.34 5.19
CA ASP A 275 7.62 -5.22 4.82
C ASP A 275 7.49 -4.51 3.46
N VAL A 276 8.16 -3.36 3.28
CA VAL A 276 8.10 -2.59 2.02
C VAL A 276 8.69 -3.39 0.86
N VAL A 277 9.84 -4.03 1.06
CA VAL A 277 10.48 -4.91 0.07
C VAL A 277 9.55 -6.04 -0.34
N GLN A 278 8.89 -6.68 0.64
CA GLN A 278 7.94 -7.75 0.35
C GLN A 278 6.74 -7.24 -0.45
N TRP A 279 6.13 -6.12 -0.07
CA TRP A 279 4.99 -5.55 -0.79
C TRP A 279 5.34 -5.16 -2.21
N CYS A 280 6.51 -4.55 -2.42
CA CYS A 280 7.03 -4.27 -3.76
C CYS A 280 7.17 -5.54 -4.60
N ALA A 281 7.77 -6.59 -4.02
CA ALA A 281 7.94 -7.87 -4.72
C ALA A 281 6.61 -8.54 -5.08
N GLU A 282 5.62 -8.50 -4.18
CA GLU A 282 4.25 -9.00 -4.38
C GLU A 282 3.51 -8.22 -5.47
N ALA A 283 3.72 -6.88 -5.55
CA ALA A 283 3.13 -6.02 -6.55
C ALA A 283 3.82 -6.10 -7.94
N GLY A 284 4.86 -6.93 -8.08
CA GLY A 284 5.54 -7.14 -9.37
C GLY A 284 6.72 -6.21 -9.62
N PHE A 285 7.30 -5.67 -8.55
CA PHE A 285 8.55 -4.93 -8.61
C PHE A 285 9.75 -5.79 -8.22
N ASP A 286 10.91 -5.42 -8.71
CA ASP A 286 12.21 -5.85 -8.22
C ASP A 286 12.72 -4.75 -7.27
N PRO A 287 12.85 -5.04 -5.95
CA PRO A 287 13.36 -4.07 -4.99
C PRO A 287 14.79 -3.64 -5.31
N GLY A 288 15.06 -2.35 -5.13
CA GLY A 288 16.36 -1.73 -5.35
C GLY A 288 17.02 -1.25 -4.05
N PRO A 289 17.96 -0.31 -4.14
CA PRO A 289 18.61 0.32 -2.99
C PRO A 289 17.64 0.96 -2.00
N ILE A 290 18.01 0.90 -0.71
CA ILE A 290 17.31 1.57 0.39
C ILE A 290 18.28 2.59 0.99
N ALA A 291 17.78 3.77 1.32
CA ALA A 291 18.56 4.81 2.00
C ALA A 291 17.82 5.25 3.27
N HIS A 292 18.56 5.37 4.37
CA HIS A 292 18.04 5.88 5.63
C HIS A 292 18.64 7.24 5.91
N LEU A 293 17.80 8.22 6.22
CA LEU A 293 18.18 9.57 6.62
C LEU A 293 17.81 9.75 8.08
N PRO A 294 18.81 9.60 9.01
CA PRO A 294 18.55 9.76 10.43
C PRO A 294 18.11 11.18 10.74
N GLY A 295 17.01 11.32 11.44
CA GLY A 295 16.46 12.58 11.91
C GLY A 295 16.10 12.51 13.40
N ASN A 296 15.66 13.62 13.96
CA ASN A 296 15.21 13.70 15.32
C ASN A 296 13.84 14.40 15.36
N PRO A 297 12.76 13.71 15.74
CA PRO A 297 12.74 12.36 16.33
C PRO A 297 12.63 11.19 15.32
N LEU A 298 12.50 11.43 14.02
CA LEU A 298 12.17 10.39 13.05
C LEU A 298 13.27 10.18 12.02
N THR A 299 13.50 8.91 11.65
CA THR A 299 14.31 8.53 10.48
C THR A 299 13.41 8.47 9.26
N VAL A 300 13.75 9.18 8.20
CA VAL A 300 13.12 9.06 6.90
C VAL A 300 13.85 7.96 6.12
N THR A 301 13.09 7.04 5.55
CA THR A 301 13.61 5.97 4.71
C THR A 301 13.11 6.13 3.27
N LEU A 302 14.01 5.93 2.33
CA LEU A 302 13.74 5.91 0.91
C LEU A 302 13.93 4.49 0.39
N TRP A 303 12.89 3.90 -0.17
CA TRP A 303 12.94 2.61 -0.86
C TRP A 303 12.79 2.84 -2.35
N SER A 304 13.59 2.14 -3.15
CA SER A 304 13.44 2.11 -4.60
C SER A 304 13.03 0.74 -5.09
N ALA A 305 12.35 0.71 -6.21
CA ALA A 305 12.00 -0.52 -6.88
C ALA A 305 11.84 -0.29 -8.40
N ARG A 306 11.92 -1.36 -9.18
CA ARG A 306 11.71 -1.31 -10.63
C ARG A 306 10.62 -2.29 -11.02
N ARG A 307 9.62 -1.84 -11.78
CA ARG A 307 8.58 -2.73 -12.31
C ARG A 307 9.22 -3.81 -13.18
N ARG A 308 8.87 -5.08 -12.94
CA ARG A 308 9.38 -6.19 -13.74
C ARG A 308 9.01 -6.03 -15.20
N LEU A 309 9.92 -6.42 -16.07
CA LEU A 309 9.63 -6.52 -17.49
C LEU A 309 8.59 -7.62 -17.72
N ALA A 310 7.62 -7.37 -18.61
CA ALA A 310 6.70 -8.41 -19.02
C ALA A 310 7.50 -9.56 -19.65
N VAL A 311 7.40 -10.77 -19.07
CA VAL A 311 7.97 -11.95 -19.71
C VAL A 311 7.19 -12.16 -21.01
N PRO A 312 7.83 -12.13 -22.21
CA PRO A 312 7.13 -12.39 -23.44
C PRO A 312 6.51 -13.78 -23.36
N GLN A 313 5.17 -13.84 -23.35
CA GLN A 313 4.48 -15.12 -23.51
C GLN A 313 4.96 -15.74 -24.81
N ARG A 314 5.75 -16.82 -24.73
CA ARG A 314 6.05 -17.65 -25.88
C ARG A 314 4.68 -18.08 -26.45
N ARG A 315 4.30 -17.49 -27.58
CA ARG A 315 3.17 -18.00 -28.35
C ARG A 315 3.42 -19.49 -28.52
N ARG A 316 2.59 -20.31 -27.91
CA ARG A 316 2.52 -21.73 -28.26
C ARG A 316 2.21 -21.76 -29.76
N ALA A 317 3.19 -22.13 -30.55
CA ALA A 317 2.96 -22.48 -31.94
C ALA A 317 1.95 -23.63 -31.92
N VAL A 318 0.74 -23.32 -32.30
CA VAL A 318 -0.24 -24.36 -32.65
C VAL A 318 0.32 -25.02 -33.89
N GLY A 319 0.90 -26.19 -33.69
CA GLY A 319 1.38 -27.04 -34.79
C GLY A 319 0.25 -27.32 -35.74
N ALA A 320 0.33 -26.76 -36.91
CA ALA A 320 -0.42 -27.28 -38.06
C ALA A 320 0.15 -28.64 -38.40
N ALA A 321 -0.43 -29.70 -37.80
CA ALA A 321 -0.27 -31.06 -38.28
C ALA A 321 -1.05 -31.14 -39.59
N GLY A 322 -0.28 -31.23 -40.67
CA GLY A 322 -0.83 -31.33 -42.04
C GLY A 322 -1.64 -32.59 -42.23
N GLU A 323 -2.78 -32.41 -42.83
CA GLU A 323 -3.44 -33.41 -43.61
C GLU A 323 -2.63 -33.65 -44.91
N LEU A 324 -1.94 -34.77 -44.96
CA LEU A 324 -1.56 -35.42 -46.22
C LEU A 324 -2.44 -36.62 -46.39
N SER A 325 -3.54 -36.40 -47.09
CA SER A 325 -4.41 -37.45 -47.61
C SER A 325 -3.71 -38.11 -48.78
N GLU A 326 -3.49 -39.43 -48.63
CA GLU A 326 -3.17 -40.36 -49.70
C GLU A 326 -4.23 -40.32 -50.78
N ARG A 327 -3.80 -40.06 -52.02
CA ARG A 327 -4.43 -40.60 -53.22
C ARG A 327 -3.44 -41.56 -53.84
N VAL A 328 -3.74 -42.85 -53.77
CA VAL A 328 -3.21 -43.89 -54.67
C VAL A 328 -4.38 -44.59 -55.31
N SER A 329 -4.34 -44.48 -56.59
CA SER A 329 -4.89 -45.18 -57.74
C SER A 329 -5.52 -46.56 -57.52
N THR A 330 -6.60 -46.76 -58.09
CA THR A 330 -6.79 -47.63 -59.37
C THR A 330 -8.05 -47.21 -60.05
#